data_761aa0eeac7618063938ec0c7141eeed
#
_entry.id   761aa0eeac7618063938ec0c7141eeed
#
_cell.length_a   1.000
_cell.length_b   1.000
_cell.length_c   1.000
_cell.angle_alpha   90.00
_cell.angle_beta   90.00
_cell.angle_gamma   90.00
#
_symmetry.space_group_name_H-M   'P 1'
#
loop_
_entity.id
_entity.type
_entity.pdbx_description
1 polymer ?
#
loop_
_entity_poly.entity_id
_entity_poly.type
_entity_poly.pdbx_seq_one_letter_code
_entity_poly.pdbx_strand_id
1 'polypeptide(L)'
;MKNSINNYIYTPISLWNDFIIDCSFKESFISELDNGGIVYKDLYFSAGISENERVRVFATYACPINNNGNTIILVGDPSESISLEKITLFAKMGYCVLMPDLQGKSELENFTKYPESISYANYCNASSILFNVKQTVKQTCWYEWASVVRYSIAFCASTLKAKRIGLVGIKKGSDVCYMSCTKDIDCFVSMFGAGWQMFKDEDKFVEVQNLTDEQRMFIAGIEAESYAKYINCPVLFLAPTNNAEFDFVRSVDTLARLEGDAYCDFTPRMHNYLDYQSLNECKLFLKKHLDKQEIDLYSSPELTITNKETSITISVKYDRIEEIEKCLLYYSNASVDVYKRNWNLSSSEISDIYHIDGKPLSDYVSVFVRVLYKNGVSVCSPVVVKEINAGIVKRVNPLYAGRKNENSFACLKPENIVSGLFFNEKETGVEIVNGPFNINGAYCQGGLVSYKIGEISSLLTASDMIKFDIFSEKYNDFTVSLLVDEGENKEYKVCESFKGAKIWQNFCENLSEFKDETGRSIKDYSKIFAICFYSEEEFLITNLLAI
;
A
#
# COMPACT_ATOMS: atom_id res chain seq x y z
N MET A 1 51.32 -2.05 -3.55
CA MET A 1 50.55 -0.94 -2.98
C MET A 1 49.10 -1.42 -2.91
N LYS A 2 48.64 -1.73 -1.70
CA LYS A 2 47.19 -1.99 -1.49
C LYS A 2 46.51 -0.62 -1.52
N ASN A 3 45.78 -0.32 -2.58
CA ASN A 3 44.86 0.79 -2.57
C ASN A 3 43.73 0.41 -1.60
N SER A 4 43.86 0.86 -0.36
CA SER A 4 42.75 0.89 0.57
C SER A 4 41.76 1.92 0.01
N ILE A 5 40.81 1.47 -0.79
CA ILE A 5 39.60 2.23 -0.99
C ILE A 5 38.94 2.26 0.38
N ASN A 6 39.04 3.38 1.06
CA ASN A 6 38.25 3.63 2.27
C ASN A 6 36.81 3.76 1.84
N ASN A 7 36.12 2.62 1.70
CA ASN A 7 34.68 2.60 1.53
C ASN A 7 34.07 3.13 2.81
N TYR A 8 33.76 4.42 2.83
CA TYR A 8 33.14 5.05 3.97
C TYR A 8 31.68 4.65 4.02
N ILE A 9 31.32 3.83 4.99
CA ILE A 9 29.92 3.44 5.23
C ILE A 9 29.24 4.58 5.98
N TYR A 10 28.31 5.25 5.30
CA TYR A 10 27.48 6.27 5.91
C TYR A 10 26.37 5.62 6.75
N THR A 11 26.14 6.15 7.92
CA THR A 11 24.95 5.88 8.75
C THR A 11 23.99 7.05 8.63
N PRO A 12 22.73 6.94 9.08
CA PRO A 12 21.78 8.07 9.06
C PRO A 12 22.33 9.35 9.69
N ILE A 13 23.14 9.26 10.76
CA ILE A 13 23.75 10.43 11.37
C ILE A 13 24.86 11.01 10.47
N SER A 14 25.83 10.18 10.08
CA SER A 14 27.00 10.66 9.34
C SER A 14 26.67 11.12 7.94
N LEU A 15 25.62 10.57 7.31
CA LEU A 15 25.17 10.97 6.00
C LEU A 15 24.70 12.43 5.96
N TRP A 16 24.02 12.87 7.01
CA TRP A 16 23.38 14.18 7.08
C TRP A 16 24.13 15.22 7.93
N ASN A 17 25.27 14.86 8.54
CA ASN A 17 26.02 15.73 9.44
C ASN A 17 26.46 17.07 8.81
N ASP A 18 26.85 17.03 7.55
CA ASP A 18 27.32 18.18 6.77
C ASP A 18 26.26 18.73 5.80
N PHE A 19 25.02 18.23 5.91
CA PHE A 19 23.93 18.68 5.07
C PHE A 19 23.35 20.01 5.59
N ILE A 20 23.69 21.10 4.90
CA ILE A 20 23.24 22.44 5.24
C ILE A 20 22.19 22.88 4.23
N ILE A 21 21.04 23.32 4.73
CA ILE A 21 19.97 23.85 3.90
C ILE A 21 20.19 25.36 3.71
N ASP A 22 20.41 25.77 2.46
CA ASP A 22 20.37 27.17 2.07
C ASP A 22 18.90 27.57 1.83
N CYS A 23 18.37 28.43 2.70
CA CYS A 23 16.99 28.90 2.63
C CYS A 23 16.74 29.96 1.53
N SER A 24 17.67 30.18 0.61
CA SER A 24 17.43 31.02 -0.57
C SER A 24 16.74 30.21 -1.68
N PHE A 25 15.46 29.92 -1.49
CA PHE A 25 14.69 29.01 -2.35
C PHE A 25 14.42 29.55 -3.75
N LYS A 26 14.50 30.86 -3.97
CA LYS A 26 14.23 31.51 -5.26
C LYS A 26 12.96 30.96 -5.92
N GLU A 27 11.88 30.93 -5.14
CA GLU A 27 10.59 30.41 -5.58
C GLU A 27 10.05 31.19 -6.79
N SER A 28 9.39 30.49 -7.68
CA SER A 28 8.68 31.06 -8.81
C SER A 28 7.37 30.30 -9.04
N PHE A 29 6.27 31.04 -9.04
CA PHE A 29 4.94 30.51 -9.34
C PHE A 29 4.75 30.43 -10.85
N ILE A 30 4.16 29.30 -11.32
CA ILE A 30 3.90 29.03 -12.73
C ILE A 30 2.43 29.22 -13.03
N SER A 31 1.57 28.58 -12.23
CA SER A 31 0.13 28.58 -12.43
C SER A 31 -0.61 28.62 -11.10
N GLU A 32 -1.84 29.11 -11.15
CA GLU A 32 -2.78 29.08 -10.03
C GLU A 32 -4.17 28.71 -10.55
N LEU A 33 -4.82 27.76 -9.90
CA LEU A 33 -6.17 27.30 -10.24
C LEU A 33 -7.00 27.15 -8.96
N ASP A 34 -8.14 27.82 -8.89
CA ASP A 34 -9.16 27.54 -7.86
C ASP A 34 -10.12 26.48 -8.39
N ASN A 35 -10.25 25.39 -7.66
CA ASN A 35 -11.18 24.32 -7.96
C ASN A 35 -11.93 23.91 -6.69
N GLY A 36 -13.18 24.33 -6.59
CA GLY A 36 -14.07 23.94 -5.50
C GLY A 36 -13.62 24.39 -4.11
N GLY A 37 -12.97 25.55 -4.00
CA GLY A 37 -12.49 26.11 -2.74
C GLY A 37 -11.12 25.58 -2.28
N ILE A 38 -10.41 24.91 -3.17
CA ILE A 38 -9.00 24.54 -3.00
C ILE A 38 -8.20 25.28 -4.08
N VAL A 39 -7.23 26.08 -3.66
CA VAL A 39 -6.33 26.80 -4.56
C VAL A 39 -5.10 25.94 -4.80
N TYR A 40 -4.88 25.56 -6.05
CA TYR A 40 -3.70 24.80 -6.50
C TYR A 40 -2.69 25.77 -7.13
N LYS A 41 -1.42 25.62 -6.77
CA LYS A 41 -0.32 26.42 -7.30
C LYS A 41 0.82 25.52 -7.73
N ASP A 42 1.17 25.60 -9.01
CA ASP A 42 2.41 25.00 -9.48
C ASP A 42 3.55 25.96 -9.30
N LEU A 43 4.66 25.48 -8.79
CA LEU A 43 5.80 26.32 -8.47
C LEU A 43 7.13 25.59 -8.63
N TYR A 44 8.18 26.36 -8.79
CA TYR A 44 9.55 25.91 -8.62
C TYR A 44 10.19 26.55 -7.39
N PHE A 45 11.00 25.76 -6.69
CA PHE A 45 11.94 26.28 -5.69
C PHE A 45 13.31 25.65 -5.84
N SER A 46 14.36 26.30 -5.32
CA SER A 46 15.72 25.77 -5.38
C SER A 46 16.01 24.88 -4.19
N ALA A 47 16.50 23.68 -4.46
CA ALA A 47 17.18 22.81 -3.52
C ALA A 47 18.61 22.64 -4.03
N GLY A 48 19.60 22.55 -3.16
CA GLY A 48 20.85 22.51 -3.79
C GLY A 48 22.06 22.09 -3.02
N ILE A 49 23.04 21.56 -3.73
CA ILE A 49 24.20 20.87 -3.20
C ILE A 49 25.48 21.69 -3.43
N SER A 50 25.50 22.59 -4.39
CA SER A 50 26.66 23.47 -4.66
C SER A 50 26.27 24.85 -5.13
N GLU A 51 27.18 25.82 -4.95
CA GLU A 51 26.97 27.20 -5.33
C GLU A 51 26.64 27.40 -6.83
N ASN A 52 27.06 26.49 -7.67
CA ASN A 52 26.96 26.61 -9.13
C ASN A 52 25.88 25.73 -9.77
N GLU A 53 25.41 24.69 -9.09
CA GLU A 53 24.42 23.76 -9.63
C GLU A 53 23.33 23.51 -8.60
N ARG A 54 22.12 24.02 -8.86
CA ARG A 54 20.95 23.84 -7.98
C ARG A 54 19.90 23.01 -8.66
N VAL A 55 19.34 22.06 -7.91
CA VAL A 55 18.11 21.37 -8.31
C VAL A 55 16.98 22.40 -8.32
N ARG A 56 16.25 22.50 -9.41
CA ARG A 56 14.98 23.27 -9.48
C ARG A 56 13.84 22.30 -9.27
N VAL A 57 13.38 22.22 -8.05
CA VAL A 57 12.30 21.32 -7.65
C VAL A 57 10.98 21.88 -8.16
N PHE A 58 10.30 21.11 -8.99
CA PHE A 58 8.90 21.34 -9.32
C PHE A 58 8.01 20.80 -8.20
N ALA A 59 6.97 21.51 -7.85
CA ALA A 59 6.01 21.07 -6.85
C ALA A 59 4.62 21.65 -7.14
N THR A 60 3.59 20.91 -6.77
CA THR A 60 2.23 21.43 -6.67
C THR A 60 1.89 21.65 -5.20
N TYR A 61 1.44 22.86 -4.88
CA TYR A 61 0.94 23.27 -3.57
C TYR A 61 -0.56 23.51 -3.63
N ALA A 62 -1.32 22.78 -2.84
CA ALA A 62 -2.76 22.97 -2.70
C ALA A 62 -3.09 23.50 -1.32
N CYS A 63 -3.94 24.52 -1.25
CA CYS A 63 -4.35 25.13 0.00
C CYS A 63 -5.86 25.37 -0.01
N PRO A 64 -6.64 24.71 0.87
CA PRO A 64 -8.06 25.00 1.03
C PRO A 64 -8.26 26.44 1.53
N ILE A 65 -9.33 27.12 1.07
CA ILE A 65 -9.68 28.47 1.54
C ILE A 65 -9.84 28.49 3.07
N ASN A 66 -10.47 27.44 3.62
CA ASN A 66 -10.67 27.25 5.05
C ASN A 66 -9.65 26.26 5.63
N ASN A 67 -8.35 26.50 5.43
CA ASN A 67 -7.31 25.63 5.98
C ASN A 67 -7.03 25.94 7.47
N ASN A 68 -6.44 24.97 8.15
CA ASN A 68 -6.07 25.09 9.57
C ASN A 68 -4.63 25.59 9.80
N GLY A 69 -3.90 25.92 8.72
CA GLY A 69 -2.50 26.33 8.73
C GLY A 69 -1.49 25.20 8.84
N ASN A 70 -1.94 23.94 8.97
CA ASN A 70 -1.10 22.75 8.97
C ASN A 70 -0.83 22.30 7.53
N THR A 71 0.37 21.82 7.27
CA THR A 71 0.81 21.42 5.93
C THR A 71 1.23 19.95 5.93
N ILE A 72 0.79 19.22 4.93
CA ILE A 72 1.26 17.88 4.61
C ILE A 72 2.26 17.98 3.46
N ILE A 73 3.44 17.42 3.64
CA ILE A 73 4.36 17.13 2.54
C ILE A 73 4.05 15.72 2.07
N LEU A 74 3.51 15.62 0.86
CA LEU A 74 3.11 14.35 0.25
C LEU A 74 4.20 13.90 -0.70
N VAL A 75 4.86 12.80 -0.36
CA VAL A 75 5.98 12.24 -1.13
C VAL A 75 5.49 11.01 -1.88
N GLY A 76 5.30 11.16 -3.19
CA GLY A 76 4.90 10.08 -4.08
C GLY A 76 6.03 9.11 -4.40
N ASP A 77 5.71 8.02 -5.09
CA ASP A 77 6.73 7.15 -5.67
C ASP A 77 7.53 7.93 -6.73
N PRO A 78 8.85 7.87 -6.74
CA PRO A 78 9.65 8.57 -7.75
C PRO A 78 9.40 8.12 -9.20
N SER A 79 8.73 6.98 -9.41
CA SER A 79 8.30 6.53 -10.74
C SER A 79 7.05 7.24 -11.25
N GLU A 80 6.32 7.92 -10.35
CA GLU A 80 5.04 8.55 -10.65
C GLU A 80 5.21 10.08 -10.72
N SER A 81 4.44 10.72 -11.59
CA SER A 81 4.32 12.18 -11.61
C SER A 81 3.44 12.69 -10.46
N ILE A 82 3.42 14.00 -10.25
CA ILE A 82 2.54 14.63 -9.26
C ILE A 82 1.07 14.24 -9.52
N SER A 83 0.38 13.77 -8.48
CA SER A 83 -1.00 13.35 -8.54
C SER A 83 -1.92 14.36 -7.86
N LEU A 84 -2.72 15.08 -8.66
CA LEU A 84 -3.73 16.00 -8.13
C LEU A 84 -4.80 15.29 -7.29
N GLU A 85 -5.12 14.03 -7.60
CA GLU A 85 -6.09 13.24 -6.83
C GLU A 85 -5.59 13.00 -5.41
N LYS A 86 -4.32 12.57 -5.27
CA LYS A 86 -3.69 12.34 -3.96
C LYS A 86 -3.59 13.64 -3.17
N ILE A 87 -3.20 14.75 -3.80
CA ILE A 87 -3.17 16.09 -3.20
C ILE A 87 -4.57 16.48 -2.70
N THR A 88 -5.58 16.33 -3.56
CA THR A 88 -6.97 16.70 -3.27
C THR A 88 -7.53 15.93 -2.09
N LEU A 89 -7.14 14.65 -1.92
CA LEU A 89 -7.55 13.84 -0.78
C LEU A 89 -7.25 14.53 0.55
N PHE A 90 -6.00 14.94 0.75
CA PHE A 90 -5.57 15.59 1.99
C PHE A 90 -6.04 17.05 2.08
N ALA A 91 -6.13 17.76 0.95
CA ALA A 91 -6.67 19.11 0.93
C ALA A 91 -8.15 19.14 1.34
N LYS A 92 -8.96 18.16 0.93
CA LYS A 92 -10.35 17.99 1.39
C LYS A 92 -10.47 17.69 2.89
N MET A 93 -9.40 17.22 3.53
CA MET A 93 -9.35 17.06 5.00
C MET A 93 -9.03 18.38 5.73
N GLY A 94 -8.76 19.48 5.00
CA GLY A 94 -8.47 20.80 5.55
C GLY A 94 -7.00 21.17 5.62
N TYR A 95 -6.09 20.34 5.12
CA TYR A 95 -4.65 20.58 5.14
C TYR A 95 -4.18 21.33 3.90
N CYS A 96 -3.18 22.21 4.06
CA CYS A 96 -2.36 22.57 2.92
C CYS A 96 -1.47 21.38 2.54
N VAL A 97 -1.24 21.17 1.26
CA VAL A 97 -0.49 20.00 0.76
C VAL A 97 0.59 20.47 -0.21
N LEU A 98 1.84 20.14 0.06
CA LEU A 98 2.94 20.31 -0.89
C LEU A 98 3.37 18.92 -1.40
N MET A 99 3.30 18.70 -2.71
CA MET A 99 3.83 17.48 -3.33
C MET A 99 5.00 17.86 -4.25
N PRO A 100 6.25 17.61 -3.84
CA PRO A 100 7.40 17.79 -4.71
C PRO A 100 7.46 16.65 -5.74
N ASP A 101 7.85 16.97 -6.96
CA ASP A 101 8.17 16.00 -7.98
C ASP A 101 9.57 15.41 -7.72
N LEU A 102 9.64 14.10 -7.57
CA LEU A 102 10.90 13.35 -7.46
C LEU A 102 11.28 12.67 -8.77
N GLN A 103 10.34 12.50 -9.70
CA GLN A 103 10.54 11.79 -10.96
C GLN A 103 11.62 12.45 -11.83
N GLY A 104 11.65 13.77 -11.85
CA GLY A 104 12.54 14.54 -12.71
C GLY A 104 12.12 14.47 -14.17
N LYS A 105 13.11 14.38 -15.07
CA LYS A 105 12.88 14.45 -16.52
C LYS A 105 11.83 13.43 -16.99
N SER A 106 10.76 13.94 -17.57
CA SER A 106 9.62 13.20 -18.10
C SER A 106 9.12 13.84 -19.39
N GLU A 107 8.03 13.31 -19.96
CA GLU A 107 7.34 13.92 -21.11
C GLU A 107 6.46 15.12 -20.72
N LEU A 108 6.28 15.37 -19.43
CA LEU A 108 5.51 16.51 -18.93
C LEU A 108 6.28 17.82 -19.15
N GLU A 109 5.57 18.93 -19.32
CA GLU A 109 6.16 20.25 -19.50
C GLU A 109 6.93 20.71 -18.26
N ASN A 110 6.39 20.42 -17.08
CA ASN A 110 6.95 20.82 -15.79
C ASN A 110 7.38 19.59 -14.99
N PHE A 111 8.63 19.57 -14.58
CA PHE A 111 9.26 18.53 -13.78
C PHE A 111 10.47 19.08 -13.00
N THR A 112 10.94 18.36 -12.01
CA THR A 112 12.14 18.70 -11.25
C THR A 112 13.38 18.62 -12.13
N LYS A 113 14.15 19.71 -12.20
CA LYS A 113 15.35 19.80 -13.03
C LYS A 113 16.59 19.47 -12.23
N TYR A 114 17.01 18.22 -12.34
CA TYR A 114 18.30 17.77 -11.79
C TYR A 114 19.43 18.21 -12.73
N PRO A 115 20.52 18.83 -12.22
CA PRO A 115 21.72 19.14 -12.99
C PRO A 115 22.32 17.89 -13.65
N GLU A 116 23.09 18.10 -14.73
CA GLU A 116 23.72 16.99 -15.47
C GLU A 116 24.63 16.14 -14.57
N SER A 117 25.35 16.77 -13.64
CA SER A 117 26.22 16.10 -12.67
C SER A 117 25.51 15.07 -11.78
N ILE A 118 24.20 15.23 -11.57
CA ILE A 118 23.33 14.33 -10.79
C ILE A 118 22.14 13.84 -11.62
N SER A 119 22.29 13.75 -12.92
CA SER A 119 21.26 13.28 -13.85
C SER A 119 20.76 11.87 -13.53
N TYR A 120 21.53 11.09 -12.77
CA TYR A 120 21.13 9.78 -12.22
C TYR A 120 19.93 9.87 -11.25
N ALA A 121 19.59 11.04 -10.76
CA ALA A 121 18.41 11.24 -9.91
C ALA A 121 17.08 11.30 -10.71
N ASN A 122 17.14 11.54 -12.03
CA ASN A 122 15.95 11.40 -12.86
C ASN A 122 15.53 9.94 -12.90
N TYR A 123 14.27 9.64 -12.64
CA TYR A 123 13.81 8.25 -12.52
C TYR A 123 14.05 7.43 -13.80
N CYS A 124 13.95 8.04 -14.97
CA CYS A 124 14.26 7.37 -16.23
C CYS A 124 15.69 6.80 -16.30
N ASN A 125 16.63 7.40 -15.57
CA ASN A 125 18.00 6.91 -15.43
C ASN A 125 18.16 6.04 -14.17
N ALA A 126 17.48 6.43 -13.06
CA ALA A 126 17.57 5.77 -11.77
C ALA A 126 16.99 4.35 -11.79
N SER A 127 15.93 4.10 -12.55
CA SER A 127 15.20 2.82 -12.56
C SER A 127 16.08 1.58 -12.78
N SER A 128 17.16 1.71 -13.54
CA SER A 128 18.13 0.63 -13.81
C SER A 128 19.24 0.48 -12.76
N ILE A 129 19.36 1.44 -11.83
CA ILE A 129 20.45 1.52 -10.84
C ILE A 129 19.96 1.80 -9.42
N LEU A 130 18.67 1.56 -9.15
CA LEU A 130 18.03 1.89 -7.86
C LEU A 130 18.81 1.39 -6.63
N PHE A 131 19.38 0.21 -6.72
CA PHE A 131 20.08 -0.46 -5.62
C PHE A 131 21.60 -0.41 -5.73
N ASN A 132 22.14 0.34 -6.69
CA ASN A 132 23.59 0.42 -6.91
C ASN A 132 24.21 1.55 -6.08
N VAL A 133 25.18 1.20 -5.25
CA VAL A 133 26.01 2.15 -4.51
C VAL A 133 27.47 1.96 -4.94
N LYS A 134 27.88 2.68 -5.99
CA LYS A 134 29.24 2.50 -6.58
C LYS A 134 30.36 2.94 -5.66
N GLN A 135 30.30 4.15 -5.17
CA GLN A 135 31.38 4.74 -4.34
C GLN A 135 30.87 5.25 -3.00
N THR A 136 29.73 5.89 -2.98
CA THR A 136 29.14 6.49 -1.78
C THR A 136 27.63 6.63 -1.92
N VAL A 137 26.93 6.50 -0.83
CA VAL A 137 25.48 6.73 -0.74
C VAL A 137 25.09 8.14 -1.19
N LYS A 138 25.96 9.13 -1.00
CA LYS A 138 25.72 10.51 -1.47
C LYS A 138 25.64 10.65 -3.01
N GLN A 139 26.04 9.62 -3.76
CA GLN A 139 25.95 9.57 -5.22
C GLN A 139 24.86 8.59 -5.68
N THR A 140 23.75 8.53 -4.97
CA THR A 140 22.58 7.72 -5.33
C THR A 140 21.36 8.59 -5.55
N CYS A 141 20.42 8.11 -6.34
CA CYS A 141 19.13 8.78 -6.53
C CYS A 141 18.36 8.95 -5.21
N TRP A 142 18.47 8.00 -4.29
CA TRP A 142 17.84 8.06 -2.97
C TRP A 142 18.31 9.26 -2.15
N TYR A 143 19.61 9.55 -2.15
CA TYR A 143 20.15 10.71 -1.45
C TYR A 143 19.62 12.02 -2.03
N GLU A 144 19.56 12.11 -3.36
CA GLU A 144 19.03 13.31 -4.04
C GLU A 144 17.54 13.51 -3.76
N TRP A 145 16.74 12.44 -3.85
CA TRP A 145 15.32 12.48 -3.53
C TRP A 145 15.07 12.88 -2.07
N ALA A 146 15.81 12.29 -1.14
CA ALA A 146 15.73 12.66 0.26
C ALA A 146 16.19 14.11 0.50
N SER A 147 17.18 14.60 -0.23
CA SER A 147 17.60 16.00 -0.19
C SER A 147 16.46 16.95 -0.64
N VAL A 148 15.77 16.61 -1.74
CA VAL A 148 14.60 17.37 -2.21
C VAL A 148 13.51 17.44 -1.13
N VAL A 149 13.22 16.33 -0.46
CA VAL A 149 12.20 16.30 0.61
C VAL A 149 12.65 17.12 1.82
N ARG A 150 13.92 17.08 2.22
CA ARG A 150 14.46 17.92 3.30
C ARG A 150 14.37 19.41 2.97
N TYR A 151 14.66 19.79 1.74
CA TYR A 151 14.45 21.17 1.27
C TYR A 151 12.96 21.56 1.24
N SER A 152 12.07 20.63 0.89
CA SER A 152 10.62 20.82 0.94
C SER A 152 10.12 21.08 2.37
N ILE A 153 10.67 20.39 3.37
CA ILE A 153 10.38 20.63 4.80
C ILE A 153 10.77 22.05 5.18
N ALA A 154 11.99 22.45 4.86
CA ALA A 154 12.48 23.81 5.16
C ALA A 154 11.71 24.89 4.40
N PHE A 155 11.31 24.63 3.15
CA PHE A 155 10.47 25.54 2.34
C PHE A 155 9.08 25.72 2.97
N CYS A 156 8.43 24.64 3.40
CA CYS A 156 7.15 24.72 4.10
C CYS A 156 7.27 25.53 5.40
N ALA A 157 8.29 25.30 6.19
CA ALA A 157 8.49 26.01 7.46
C ALA A 157 8.80 27.50 7.27
N SER A 158 9.73 27.83 6.37
CA SER A 158 10.25 29.19 6.23
C SER A 158 9.48 30.08 5.26
N THR A 159 9.06 29.53 4.09
CA THR A 159 8.38 30.31 3.03
C THR A 159 6.88 30.19 3.11
N LEU A 160 6.34 28.98 3.19
CA LEU A 160 4.88 28.78 3.27
C LEU A 160 4.33 29.02 4.67
N LYS A 161 5.21 29.18 5.69
CA LYS A 161 4.83 29.46 7.08
C LYS A 161 3.88 28.42 7.66
N ALA A 162 4.12 27.16 7.33
CA ALA A 162 3.35 26.05 7.89
C ALA A 162 3.38 26.09 9.43
N LYS A 163 2.20 25.97 10.03
CA LYS A 163 2.05 25.98 11.49
C LYS A 163 2.58 24.67 12.10
N ARG A 164 2.29 23.56 11.45
CA ARG A 164 2.80 22.20 11.73
C ARG A 164 2.99 21.48 10.41
N ILE A 165 3.88 20.50 10.41
CA ILE A 165 4.24 19.75 9.21
C ILE A 165 4.05 18.26 9.46
N GLY A 166 3.13 17.64 8.69
CA GLY A 166 3.01 16.19 8.57
C GLY A 166 3.73 15.69 7.33
N LEU A 167 4.36 14.54 7.44
CA LEU A 167 5.01 13.86 6.32
C LEU A 167 4.16 12.65 5.92
N VAL A 168 3.85 12.50 4.64
CA VAL A 168 3.11 11.35 4.11
C VAL A 168 3.88 10.78 2.93
N GLY A 169 4.38 9.56 3.07
CA GLY A 169 5.12 8.87 2.02
C GLY A 169 4.33 7.71 1.44
N ILE A 170 4.45 7.49 0.13
CA ILE A 170 3.74 6.43 -0.60
C ILE A 170 4.75 5.59 -1.37
N LYS A 171 4.73 4.26 -1.18
CA LYS A 171 5.66 3.32 -1.81
C LYS A 171 7.12 3.73 -1.56
N LYS A 172 7.97 3.83 -2.60
CA LYS A 172 9.37 4.32 -2.48
C LYS A 172 9.47 5.72 -1.87
N GLY A 173 8.43 6.56 -2.07
CA GLY A 173 8.34 7.85 -1.39
C GLY A 173 8.26 7.72 0.13
N SER A 174 7.72 6.62 0.65
CA SER A 174 7.75 6.33 2.09
C SER A 174 9.17 6.07 2.58
N ASP A 175 9.96 5.27 1.87
CA ASP A 175 11.37 5.02 2.23
C ASP A 175 12.19 6.33 2.17
N VAL A 176 11.94 7.19 1.16
CA VAL A 176 12.51 8.54 1.10
C VAL A 176 12.12 9.39 2.32
N CYS A 177 10.88 9.24 2.81
CA CYS A 177 10.42 9.94 4.02
C CYS A 177 11.20 9.52 5.27
N TYR A 178 11.50 8.22 5.45
CA TYR A 178 12.35 7.76 6.55
C TYR A 178 13.72 8.45 6.54
N MET A 179 14.35 8.57 5.36
CA MET A 179 15.64 9.27 5.20
C MET A 179 15.54 10.78 5.47
N SER A 180 14.37 11.36 5.28
CA SER A 180 14.16 12.81 5.29
C SER A 180 13.55 13.33 6.58
N CYS A 181 12.98 12.47 7.42
CA CYS A 181 12.29 12.85 8.64
C CYS A 181 13.24 13.60 9.57
N THR A 182 12.89 14.84 9.91
CA THR A 182 13.65 15.70 10.81
C THR A 182 12.82 16.04 12.05
N LYS A 183 13.44 16.71 13.02
CA LYS A 183 12.76 17.19 14.23
C LYS A 183 11.61 18.19 13.97
N ASP A 184 11.55 18.75 12.76
CA ASP A 184 10.52 19.72 12.38
C ASP A 184 9.23 19.04 11.87
N ILE A 185 9.19 17.71 11.89
CA ILE A 185 8.01 16.91 11.52
C ILE A 185 7.20 16.55 12.75
N ASP A 186 5.92 16.90 12.75
CA ASP A 186 4.99 16.63 13.86
C ASP A 186 4.44 15.20 13.84
N CYS A 187 4.27 14.58 12.65
CA CYS A 187 3.85 13.19 12.49
C CYS A 187 4.21 12.66 11.10
N PHE A 188 4.33 11.34 10.98
CA PHE A 188 4.67 10.69 9.72
C PHE A 188 3.71 9.53 9.43
N VAL A 189 3.15 9.50 8.22
CA VAL A 189 2.35 8.40 7.68
C VAL A 189 3.14 7.71 6.59
N SER A 190 3.46 6.45 6.81
CA SER A 190 4.15 5.57 5.88
C SER A 190 3.14 4.65 5.21
N MET A 191 2.97 4.76 3.89
CA MET A 191 2.04 3.94 3.13
C MET A 191 2.80 3.04 2.17
N PHE A 192 2.55 1.74 2.22
CA PHE A 192 3.10 0.67 1.38
C PHE A 192 4.59 0.39 1.52
N GLY A 193 5.38 1.16 2.25
CA GLY A 193 6.83 0.94 2.34
C GLY A 193 7.43 1.32 3.67
N ALA A 194 8.38 0.52 4.15
CA ALA A 194 9.19 0.78 5.35
C ALA A 194 10.54 0.02 5.31
N GLY A 195 11.25 0.05 4.19
CA GLY A 195 12.57 -0.54 4.03
C GLY A 195 12.61 -2.01 3.64
N TRP A 196 13.71 -2.66 3.94
CA TRP A 196 14.00 -4.07 3.65
C TRP A 196 14.02 -4.41 2.15
N GLN A 197 14.27 -3.44 1.28
CA GLN A 197 14.28 -3.63 -0.16
C GLN A 197 15.39 -4.57 -0.64
N MET A 198 16.54 -4.58 0.06
CA MET A 198 17.64 -5.50 -0.25
C MET A 198 17.30 -6.96 0.06
N PHE A 199 16.26 -7.20 0.84
CA PHE A 199 15.89 -8.54 1.32
C PHE A 199 14.53 -9.01 0.81
N LYS A 200 13.91 -8.30 -0.15
CA LYS A 200 12.53 -8.59 -0.56
C LYS A 200 12.33 -10.00 -1.12
N ASP A 201 13.36 -10.54 -1.78
CA ASP A 201 13.32 -11.87 -2.39
C ASP A 201 13.95 -12.96 -1.50
N GLU A 202 14.31 -12.61 -0.26
CA GLU A 202 14.94 -13.51 0.70
C GLU A 202 13.94 -14.00 1.74
N ASP A 203 14.09 -15.24 2.18
CA ASP A 203 13.34 -15.76 3.32
C ASP A 203 13.74 -14.98 4.59
N LYS A 204 12.75 -14.48 5.33
CA LYS A 204 12.97 -13.75 6.58
C LYS A 204 13.76 -14.56 7.62
N PHE A 205 13.68 -15.89 7.57
CA PHE A 205 14.33 -16.79 8.53
C PHE A 205 15.69 -17.31 8.07
N VAL A 206 16.09 -17.02 6.84
CA VAL A 206 17.42 -17.39 6.33
C VAL A 206 18.36 -16.22 6.57
N GLU A 207 19.47 -16.46 7.29
CA GLU A 207 20.53 -15.46 7.41
C GLU A 207 21.16 -15.22 6.05
N VAL A 208 21.11 -13.97 5.59
CA VAL A 208 21.82 -13.53 4.39
C VAL A 208 23.30 -13.44 4.72
N GLN A 209 24.04 -14.51 4.41
CA GLN A 209 25.42 -14.67 4.86
C GLN A 209 26.45 -13.84 4.09
N ASN A 210 26.13 -13.39 2.87
CA ASN A 210 27.11 -12.79 1.96
C ASN A 210 26.65 -11.50 1.31
N LEU A 211 26.30 -10.50 2.12
CA LEU A 211 26.07 -9.15 1.60
C LEU A 211 27.36 -8.58 0.99
N THR A 212 27.25 -8.01 -0.21
CA THR A 212 28.32 -7.23 -0.82
C THR A 212 28.55 -5.91 -0.06
N ASP A 213 29.67 -5.26 -0.30
CA ASP A 213 29.94 -3.97 0.31
C ASP A 213 28.96 -2.90 -0.16
N GLU A 214 28.47 -2.97 -1.41
CA GLU A 214 27.44 -2.09 -1.94
C GLU A 214 26.10 -2.28 -1.20
N GLN A 215 25.67 -3.53 -0.99
CA GLN A 215 24.46 -3.84 -0.22
C GLN A 215 24.56 -3.34 1.23
N ARG A 216 25.72 -3.50 1.87
CA ARG A 216 25.95 -2.98 3.23
C ARG A 216 25.90 -1.46 3.29
N MET A 217 26.47 -0.78 2.28
CA MET A 217 26.37 0.68 2.19
C MET A 217 24.92 1.14 1.98
N PHE A 218 24.17 0.42 1.14
CA PHE A 218 22.75 0.71 0.88
C PHE A 218 21.92 0.57 2.16
N ILE A 219 22.03 -0.57 2.84
CA ILE A 219 21.29 -0.84 4.09
C ILE A 219 21.63 0.21 5.15
N ALA A 220 22.92 0.51 5.34
CA ALA A 220 23.34 1.44 6.40
C ALA A 220 22.92 2.89 6.13
N GLY A 221 22.90 3.33 4.88
CA GLY A 221 22.74 4.73 4.53
C GLY A 221 21.38 5.09 3.89
N ILE A 222 20.60 4.11 3.42
CA ILE A 222 19.37 4.36 2.66
C ILE A 222 18.15 3.67 3.29
N GLU A 223 18.25 2.39 3.67
CA GLU A 223 17.11 1.59 4.11
C GLU A 223 16.39 2.18 5.34
N ALA A 224 15.07 2.17 5.31
CA ALA A 224 14.21 2.76 6.33
C ALA A 224 14.46 2.19 7.74
N GLU A 225 14.76 0.89 7.86
CA GLU A 225 15.04 0.23 9.13
C GLU A 225 16.30 0.78 9.83
N SER A 226 17.22 1.39 9.07
CA SER A 226 18.40 2.06 9.64
C SER A 226 18.07 3.44 10.21
N TYR A 227 17.03 4.09 9.68
CA TYR A 227 16.59 5.41 10.13
C TYR A 227 15.57 5.35 11.27
N ALA A 228 14.82 4.28 11.41
CA ALA A 228 13.67 4.18 12.31
C ALA A 228 13.96 4.65 13.72
N LYS A 229 15.08 4.23 14.33
CA LYS A 229 15.48 4.62 15.69
C LYS A 229 15.78 6.12 15.88
N TYR A 230 15.90 6.89 14.81
CA TYR A 230 16.17 8.33 14.86
C TYR A 230 14.91 9.17 14.60
N ILE A 231 13.77 8.54 14.35
CA ILE A 231 12.50 9.21 14.15
C ILE A 231 11.86 9.46 15.51
N ASN A 232 11.61 10.72 15.83
CA ASN A 232 11.09 11.13 17.13
C ASN A 232 9.61 11.56 17.10
N CYS A 233 9.00 11.64 15.92
CA CYS A 233 7.58 11.94 15.80
C CYS A 233 6.75 10.65 15.75
N PRO A 234 5.45 10.70 16.09
CA PRO A 234 4.55 9.58 15.91
C PRO A 234 4.50 9.10 14.46
N VAL A 235 4.46 7.78 14.27
CA VAL A 235 4.44 7.13 12.94
C VAL A 235 3.21 6.24 12.82
N LEU A 236 2.48 6.37 11.71
CA LEU A 236 1.43 5.44 11.30
C LEU A 236 1.90 4.68 10.05
N PHE A 237 1.92 3.36 10.11
CA PHE A 237 2.22 2.50 8.97
C PHE A 237 0.95 1.85 8.44
N LEU A 238 0.69 2.04 7.15
CA LEU A 238 -0.45 1.47 6.43
C LEU A 238 0.04 0.58 5.29
N ALA A 239 -0.40 -0.67 5.26
CA ALA A 239 0.01 -1.60 4.22
C ALA A 239 -1.08 -2.60 3.85
N PRO A 240 -1.21 -2.95 2.56
CA PRO A 240 -1.93 -4.14 2.14
C PRO A 240 -1.05 -5.38 2.37
N THR A 241 -1.69 -6.50 2.71
CA THR A 241 -0.94 -7.70 3.13
C THR A 241 -0.29 -8.47 1.97
N ASN A 242 -0.71 -8.23 0.73
CA ASN A 242 -0.26 -8.98 -0.45
C ASN A 242 0.44 -8.11 -1.49
N ASN A 243 1.00 -6.97 -1.10
CA ASN A 243 1.79 -6.16 -2.01
C ASN A 243 3.18 -6.77 -2.21
N ALA A 244 3.53 -7.12 -3.45
CA ALA A 244 4.79 -7.79 -3.77
C ALA A 244 6.00 -6.85 -3.78
N GLU A 245 5.77 -5.56 -3.97
CA GLU A 245 6.85 -4.58 -4.01
C GLU A 245 7.35 -4.25 -2.58
N PHE A 246 6.44 -4.27 -1.60
CA PHE A 246 6.72 -3.92 -0.22
C PHE A 246 6.15 -4.97 0.74
N ASP A 247 6.99 -5.90 1.18
CA ASP A 247 6.57 -6.94 2.13
C ASP A 247 6.30 -6.35 3.52
N PHE A 248 5.01 -6.24 3.88
CA PHE A 248 4.59 -5.69 5.17
C PHE A 248 5.09 -6.52 6.36
N VAL A 249 5.33 -7.83 6.20
CA VAL A 249 5.86 -8.69 7.28
C VAL A 249 7.26 -8.26 7.68
N ARG A 250 8.09 -7.84 6.71
CA ARG A 250 9.41 -7.27 7.01
C ARG A 250 9.31 -5.84 7.52
N SER A 251 8.40 -5.05 6.97
CA SER A 251 8.20 -3.64 7.37
C SER A 251 7.86 -3.49 8.85
N VAL A 252 7.22 -4.49 9.46
CA VAL A 252 6.95 -4.53 10.90
C VAL A 252 8.25 -4.51 11.73
N ASP A 253 9.34 -5.08 11.24
CA ASP A 253 10.64 -5.02 11.92
C ASP A 253 11.20 -3.59 11.95
N THR A 254 10.88 -2.76 10.96
CA THR A 254 11.20 -1.33 10.97
C THR A 254 10.40 -0.61 12.06
N LEU A 255 9.11 -0.92 12.20
CA LEU A 255 8.26 -0.34 13.23
C LEU A 255 8.75 -0.67 14.63
N ALA A 256 9.22 -1.89 14.86
CA ALA A 256 9.77 -2.32 16.13
C ALA A 256 11.06 -1.56 16.55
N ARG A 257 11.69 -0.83 15.62
CA ARG A 257 12.88 0.00 15.87
C ARG A 257 12.56 1.46 16.14
N LEU A 258 11.31 1.89 16.00
CA LEU A 258 10.87 3.24 16.35
C LEU A 258 10.92 3.42 17.87
N GLU A 259 11.47 4.54 18.34
CA GLU A 259 11.49 4.88 19.77
C GLU A 259 10.26 5.69 20.21
N GLY A 260 9.54 6.28 19.25
CA GLY A 260 8.31 7.04 19.49
C GLY A 260 7.04 6.19 19.31
N ASP A 261 5.89 6.86 19.39
CA ASP A 261 4.60 6.22 19.18
C ASP A 261 4.49 5.64 17.77
N ALA A 262 4.29 4.34 17.66
CA ALA A 262 4.14 3.62 16.40
C ALA A 262 2.79 2.92 16.33
N TYR A 263 2.07 3.17 15.25
CA TYR A 263 0.77 2.59 14.96
C TYR A 263 0.82 1.87 13.62
N CYS A 264 0.06 0.80 13.47
CA CYS A 264 -0.07 0.13 12.18
C CYS A 264 -1.50 -0.33 11.94
N ASP A 265 -1.91 -0.29 10.67
CA ASP A 265 -3.15 -0.87 10.22
C ASP A 265 -2.93 -1.57 8.87
N PHE A 266 -3.42 -2.81 8.74
CA PHE A 266 -3.19 -3.66 7.58
C PHE A 266 -4.50 -3.97 6.88
N THR A 267 -4.51 -3.79 5.57
CA THR A 267 -5.63 -4.20 4.71
C THR A 267 -5.41 -5.63 4.25
N PRO A 268 -6.20 -6.61 4.76
CA PRO A 268 -6.01 -8.01 4.39
C PRO A 268 -6.30 -8.26 2.91
N ARG A 269 -5.51 -9.15 2.28
CA ARG A 269 -5.77 -9.72 0.95
C ARG A 269 -5.66 -8.75 -0.23
N MET A 270 -5.39 -7.47 0.02
CA MET A 270 -5.20 -6.47 -1.02
C MET A 270 -3.74 -6.42 -1.49
N HIS A 271 -3.56 -6.10 -2.77
CA HIS A 271 -2.24 -5.91 -3.39
C HIS A 271 -1.85 -4.44 -3.47
N ASN A 272 -2.69 -3.62 -4.08
CA ASN A 272 -2.35 -2.22 -4.43
C ASN A 272 -3.25 -1.17 -3.79
N TYR A 273 -4.19 -1.59 -2.93
CA TYR A 273 -5.13 -0.69 -2.29
C TYR A 273 -5.17 -0.91 -0.78
N LEU A 274 -5.46 0.17 -0.07
CA LEU A 274 -5.86 0.18 1.33
C LEU A 274 -7.38 0.26 1.42
N ASP A 275 -7.98 -0.30 2.46
CA ASP A 275 -9.42 -0.23 2.65
C ASP A 275 -9.87 1.10 3.27
N TYR A 276 -11.19 1.28 3.36
CA TYR A 276 -11.79 2.46 3.98
C TYR A 276 -11.36 2.62 5.44
N GLN A 277 -11.16 1.52 6.17
CA GLN A 277 -10.77 1.58 7.58
C GLN A 277 -9.36 2.17 7.74
N SER A 278 -8.42 1.77 6.88
CA SER A 278 -7.07 2.36 6.85
C SER A 278 -7.11 3.86 6.50
N LEU A 279 -8.01 4.29 5.59
CA LEU A 279 -8.22 5.72 5.30
C LEU A 279 -8.74 6.47 6.51
N ASN A 280 -9.69 5.89 7.24
CA ASN A 280 -10.23 6.50 8.45
C ASN A 280 -9.16 6.61 9.53
N GLU A 281 -8.33 5.58 9.68
CA GLU A 281 -7.21 5.59 10.62
C GLU A 281 -6.21 6.70 10.29
N CYS A 282 -5.85 6.85 9.00
CA CYS A 282 -5.01 7.96 8.53
C CYS A 282 -5.60 9.33 8.93
N LYS A 283 -6.92 9.51 8.74
CA LYS A 283 -7.61 10.77 9.12
C LYS A 283 -7.56 11.03 10.62
N LEU A 284 -7.83 10.01 11.45
CA LEU A 284 -7.82 10.14 12.91
C LEU A 284 -6.41 10.39 13.44
N PHE A 285 -5.41 9.72 12.89
CA PHE A 285 -4.01 9.92 13.23
C PHE A 285 -3.55 11.36 12.92
N LEU A 286 -3.85 11.88 11.74
CA LEU A 286 -3.52 13.26 11.35
C LEU A 286 -4.24 14.27 12.24
N LYS A 287 -5.53 14.07 12.54
CA LYS A 287 -6.28 14.94 13.46
C LYS A 287 -5.65 14.97 14.85
N LYS A 288 -5.24 13.82 15.40
CA LYS A 288 -4.58 13.77 16.70
C LYS A 288 -3.22 14.45 16.68
N HIS A 289 -2.36 14.05 15.77
CA HIS A 289 -0.94 14.43 15.85
C HIS A 289 -0.63 15.74 15.14
N LEU A 290 -1.33 16.06 14.04
CA LEU A 290 -1.10 17.31 13.29
C LEU A 290 -2.05 18.43 13.74
N ASP A 291 -3.34 18.13 13.99
CA ASP A 291 -4.31 19.14 14.47
C ASP A 291 -4.34 19.27 16.00
N LYS A 292 -3.69 18.35 16.73
CA LYS A 292 -3.69 18.27 18.20
C LYS A 292 -5.10 18.15 18.79
N GLN A 293 -5.98 17.42 18.09
CA GLN A 293 -7.29 17.09 18.62
C GLN A 293 -7.18 15.99 19.70
N GLU A 294 -8.05 16.04 20.70
CA GLU A 294 -8.16 14.98 21.70
C GLU A 294 -8.87 13.77 21.09
N ILE A 295 -8.09 12.86 20.55
CA ILE A 295 -8.56 11.59 20.01
C ILE A 295 -7.80 10.48 20.72
N ASP A 296 -8.53 9.52 21.27
CA ASP A 296 -7.93 8.30 21.82
C ASP A 296 -7.47 7.40 20.68
N LEU A 297 -6.17 7.24 20.55
CA LEU A 297 -5.56 6.15 19.80
C LEU A 297 -5.14 5.05 20.77
N TYR A 298 -5.12 3.82 20.29
CA TYR A 298 -4.86 2.66 21.11
C TYR A 298 -3.53 2.02 20.75
N SER A 299 -2.89 1.41 21.74
CA SER A 299 -1.67 0.65 21.51
C SER A 299 -1.93 -0.59 20.67
N SER A 300 -0.96 -0.97 19.85
CA SER A 300 -1.04 -2.22 19.08
C SER A 300 -1.22 -3.42 20.01
N PRO A 301 -2.13 -4.36 19.71
CA PRO A 301 -2.30 -5.58 20.49
C PRO A 301 -1.01 -6.41 20.51
N GLU A 302 -0.71 -7.01 21.66
CA GLU A 302 0.40 -7.93 21.82
C GLU A 302 -0.05 -9.36 21.51
N LEU A 303 0.66 -10.03 20.60
CA LEU A 303 0.37 -11.39 20.15
C LEU A 303 1.41 -12.37 20.65
N THR A 304 0.95 -13.53 21.17
CA THR A 304 1.81 -14.67 21.49
C THR A 304 1.24 -15.94 20.85
N ILE A 305 2.07 -16.67 20.10
CA ILE A 305 1.69 -17.92 19.45
C ILE A 305 2.34 -19.09 20.18
N THR A 306 1.52 -20.06 20.61
CA THR A 306 1.98 -21.33 21.17
C THR A 306 1.48 -22.47 20.30
N ASN A 307 2.38 -23.41 19.97
CA ASN A 307 2.08 -24.58 19.16
C ASN A 307 1.86 -25.79 20.09
N LYS A 308 0.74 -26.49 19.88
CA LYS A 308 0.48 -27.82 20.44
C LYS A 308 0.27 -28.75 19.25
N GLU A 309 0.71 -29.99 19.32
CA GLU A 309 0.81 -31.00 18.27
C GLU A 309 -0.22 -30.93 17.10
N THR A 310 -1.45 -30.48 17.34
CA THR A 310 -2.53 -30.44 16.35
C THR A 310 -3.23 -29.08 16.25
N SER A 311 -2.91 -28.12 17.11
CA SER A 311 -3.58 -26.81 17.14
C SER A 311 -2.60 -25.68 17.47
N ILE A 312 -2.86 -24.53 16.92
CA ILE A 312 -2.14 -23.29 17.21
C ILE A 312 -3.03 -22.49 18.16
N THR A 313 -2.49 -22.14 19.32
CA THR A 313 -3.16 -21.25 20.27
C THR A 313 -2.52 -19.87 20.18
N ILE A 314 -3.35 -18.84 20.00
CA ILE A 314 -2.96 -17.45 19.90
C ILE A 314 -3.53 -16.73 21.12
N SER A 315 -2.64 -16.16 21.92
CA SER A 315 -3.04 -15.29 23.05
C SER A 315 -2.85 -13.84 22.63
N VAL A 316 -3.86 -13.01 22.90
CA VAL A 316 -3.89 -11.59 22.55
C VAL A 316 -4.12 -10.76 23.80
N LYS A 317 -3.28 -9.76 23.98
CA LYS A 317 -3.45 -8.75 25.02
C LYS A 317 -3.84 -7.43 24.37
N TYR A 318 -4.98 -6.90 24.73
CA TYR A 318 -5.56 -5.68 24.19
C TYR A 318 -5.33 -4.47 25.09
N ASP A 319 -5.29 -3.30 24.45
CA ASP A 319 -5.49 -2.03 25.15
C ASP A 319 -7.00 -1.78 25.27
N ARG A 320 -7.48 -1.50 26.49
CA ARG A 320 -8.90 -1.12 26.80
C ARG A 320 -9.94 -2.02 26.09
N ILE A 321 -9.94 -3.29 26.45
CA ILE A 321 -10.82 -4.32 25.84
C ILE A 321 -12.31 -3.93 25.84
N GLU A 322 -12.77 -3.18 26.83
CA GLU A 322 -14.15 -2.71 26.98
C GLU A 322 -14.56 -1.70 25.89
N GLU A 323 -13.61 -1.07 25.23
CA GLU A 323 -13.84 -0.10 24.15
C GLU A 323 -13.80 -0.75 22.76
N ILE A 324 -13.48 -2.04 22.69
CA ILE A 324 -13.44 -2.77 21.41
C ILE A 324 -14.86 -2.98 20.88
N GLU A 325 -15.04 -2.68 19.60
CA GLU A 325 -16.25 -3.00 18.84
C GLU A 325 -16.13 -4.37 18.17
N LYS A 326 -14.97 -4.64 17.55
CA LYS A 326 -14.74 -5.87 16.78
C LYS A 326 -13.26 -6.23 16.76
N CYS A 327 -12.99 -7.54 16.78
CA CYS A 327 -11.66 -8.10 16.66
C CYS A 327 -11.62 -9.07 15.49
N LEU A 328 -10.65 -8.91 14.59
CA LEU A 328 -10.50 -9.72 13.39
C LEU A 328 -9.14 -10.41 13.42
N LEU A 329 -9.13 -11.72 13.65
CA LEU A 329 -7.90 -12.53 13.66
C LEU A 329 -7.64 -13.11 12.28
N TYR A 330 -6.51 -12.72 11.69
CA TYR A 330 -6.04 -13.24 10.41
C TYR A 330 -4.81 -14.12 10.55
N TYR A 331 -4.78 -15.20 9.78
CA TYR A 331 -3.60 -16.05 9.67
C TYR A 331 -3.32 -16.46 8.23
N SER A 332 -2.07 -16.74 7.92
CA SER A 332 -1.63 -17.19 6.61
C SER A 332 -0.38 -18.07 6.74
N ASN A 333 0.01 -18.74 5.64
CA ASN A 333 1.35 -19.28 5.51
C ASN A 333 2.37 -18.12 5.49
N ALA A 334 3.62 -18.39 5.84
CA ALA A 334 4.70 -17.42 5.83
C ALA A 334 5.55 -17.49 4.54
N SER A 335 4.90 -17.64 3.39
CA SER A 335 5.60 -17.74 2.10
C SER A 335 6.44 -16.50 1.82
N VAL A 336 7.65 -16.67 1.28
CA VAL A 336 8.48 -15.58 0.75
C VAL A 336 7.74 -14.88 -0.40
N ASP A 337 7.09 -15.65 -1.26
CA ASP A 337 6.23 -15.11 -2.31
C ASP A 337 4.94 -14.59 -1.69
N VAL A 338 4.81 -13.27 -1.69
CA VAL A 338 3.69 -12.55 -1.07
C VAL A 338 2.35 -12.94 -1.66
N TYR A 339 2.29 -13.25 -2.97
CA TYR A 339 1.07 -13.71 -3.65
C TYR A 339 0.60 -15.08 -3.15
N LYS A 340 1.50 -15.89 -2.61
CA LYS A 340 1.18 -17.19 -2.03
C LYS A 340 0.72 -17.13 -0.58
N ARG A 341 0.63 -15.94 0.00
CA ARG A 341 0.10 -15.74 1.35
C ARG A 341 -1.43 -15.65 1.29
N ASN A 342 -2.08 -16.74 1.62
CA ASN A 342 -3.53 -16.79 1.69
C ASN A 342 -4.00 -16.41 3.11
N TRP A 343 -4.45 -15.16 3.27
CA TRP A 343 -4.92 -14.65 4.56
C TRP A 343 -6.35 -15.09 4.87
N ASN A 344 -6.49 -15.92 5.88
CA ASN A 344 -7.76 -16.45 6.34
C ASN A 344 -8.23 -15.72 7.59
N LEU A 345 -9.50 -15.32 7.61
CA LEU A 345 -10.14 -14.82 8.81
C LEU A 345 -10.55 -16.02 9.67
N SER A 346 -9.88 -16.18 10.81
CA SER A 346 -10.18 -17.28 11.75
C SER A 346 -11.33 -16.96 12.67
N SER A 347 -11.40 -15.70 13.16
CA SER A 347 -12.44 -15.26 14.11
C SER A 347 -12.74 -13.79 13.91
N SER A 348 -13.96 -13.40 14.19
CA SER A 348 -14.42 -12.00 14.29
C SER A 348 -14.94 -11.67 15.71
N GLU A 349 -14.73 -12.54 16.68
CA GLU A 349 -15.14 -12.38 18.06
C GLU A 349 -14.02 -11.79 18.91
N ILE A 350 -14.37 -11.07 19.97
CA ILE A 350 -13.42 -10.54 20.95
C ILE A 350 -13.08 -11.67 21.93
N SER A 351 -11.83 -12.09 21.96
CA SER A 351 -11.33 -13.11 22.88
C SER A 351 -9.85 -12.88 23.17
N ASP A 352 -9.43 -13.22 24.38
CA ASP A 352 -8.00 -13.21 24.75
C ASP A 352 -7.26 -14.44 24.24
N ILE A 353 -7.98 -15.48 23.84
CA ILE A 353 -7.43 -16.74 23.36
C ILE A 353 -8.20 -17.20 22.12
N TYR A 354 -7.45 -17.47 21.06
CA TYR A 354 -7.99 -18.05 19.82
C TYR A 354 -7.31 -19.37 19.52
N HIS A 355 -8.04 -20.23 18.85
CA HIS A 355 -7.52 -21.50 18.37
C HIS A 355 -7.67 -21.56 16.85
N ILE A 356 -6.58 -21.89 16.16
CA ILE A 356 -6.64 -22.22 14.75
C ILE A 356 -6.70 -23.74 14.65
N ASP A 357 -7.89 -24.22 14.30
CA ASP A 357 -8.11 -25.62 14.00
C ASP A 357 -7.71 -25.89 12.54
N GLY A 358 -6.83 -26.81 12.37
CA GLY A 358 -6.36 -27.21 11.07
C GLY A 358 -4.86 -27.03 10.90
N LYS A 359 -4.31 -27.80 9.97
CA LYS A 359 -2.89 -27.82 9.72
C LYS A 359 -2.54 -26.62 8.85
N PRO A 360 -1.58 -25.80 9.26
CA PRO A 360 -1.11 -24.71 8.44
C PRO A 360 -0.53 -25.22 7.12
N LEU A 361 -0.58 -24.35 6.11
CA LEU A 361 -0.17 -24.68 4.75
C LEU A 361 1.37 -24.71 4.56
N SER A 362 2.16 -24.44 5.61
CA SER A 362 3.62 -24.44 5.59
C SER A 362 4.20 -24.69 6.98
N ASP A 363 5.52 -24.81 7.08
CA ASP A 363 6.24 -24.98 8.35
C ASP A 363 6.19 -23.71 9.23
N TYR A 364 5.71 -22.61 8.69
CA TYR A 364 5.54 -21.34 9.39
C TYR A 364 4.12 -20.81 9.24
N VAL A 365 3.63 -20.15 10.27
CA VAL A 365 2.38 -19.40 10.25
C VAL A 365 2.65 -17.93 10.52
N SER A 366 2.01 -17.05 9.76
CA SER A 366 1.94 -15.63 9.99
C SER A 366 0.58 -15.29 10.58
N VAL A 367 0.54 -14.50 11.64
CA VAL A 367 -0.70 -14.12 12.33
C VAL A 367 -0.66 -12.63 12.66
N PHE A 368 -1.79 -11.96 12.48
CA PHE A 368 -2.05 -10.64 13.06
C PHE A 368 -3.51 -10.52 13.47
N VAL A 369 -3.78 -9.58 14.36
CA VAL A 369 -5.12 -9.21 14.74
C VAL A 369 -5.37 -7.75 14.36
N ARG A 370 -6.53 -7.46 13.80
CA ARG A 370 -7.03 -6.10 13.57
C ARG A 370 -8.17 -5.81 14.53
N VAL A 371 -8.02 -4.77 15.33
CA VAL A 371 -8.99 -4.36 16.34
C VAL A 371 -9.66 -3.06 15.90
N LEU A 372 -10.98 -3.06 15.88
CA LEU A 372 -11.81 -1.89 15.64
C LEU A 372 -12.40 -1.44 16.97
N TYR A 373 -12.19 -0.17 17.30
CA TYR A 373 -12.71 0.44 18.52
C TYR A 373 -13.99 1.23 18.26
N LYS A 374 -14.81 1.39 19.28
CA LYS A 374 -16.12 2.09 19.21
C LYS A 374 -16.02 3.54 18.74
N ASN A 375 -14.88 4.18 18.91
CA ASN A 375 -14.61 5.54 18.40
C ASN A 375 -14.20 5.57 16.91
N GLY A 376 -14.17 4.42 16.23
CA GLY A 376 -13.81 4.28 14.82
C GLY A 376 -12.32 4.09 14.53
N VAL A 377 -11.47 4.10 15.57
CA VAL A 377 -10.03 3.80 15.43
C VAL A 377 -9.84 2.33 15.10
N SER A 378 -8.91 2.04 14.21
CA SER A 378 -8.46 0.70 13.86
C SER A 378 -6.97 0.55 14.13
N VAL A 379 -6.57 -0.53 14.78
CA VAL A 379 -5.17 -0.81 15.02
C VAL A 379 -4.89 -2.29 14.82
N CYS A 380 -3.80 -2.61 14.15
CA CYS A 380 -3.32 -3.97 14.01
C CYS A 380 -2.24 -4.30 15.04
N SER A 381 -2.15 -5.57 15.41
CA SER A 381 -0.92 -6.07 16.03
C SER A 381 0.20 -6.09 15.00
N PRO A 382 1.47 -6.01 15.41
CA PRO A 382 2.56 -6.49 14.57
C PRO A 382 2.29 -7.92 14.09
N VAL A 383 2.74 -8.24 12.88
CA VAL A 383 2.65 -9.61 12.35
C VAL A 383 3.62 -10.50 13.11
N VAL A 384 3.12 -11.54 13.73
CA VAL A 384 3.95 -12.56 14.37
C VAL A 384 4.08 -13.74 13.43
N VAL A 385 5.31 -14.11 13.11
CA VAL A 385 5.63 -15.29 12.31
C VAL A 385 6.23 -16.33 13.24
N LYS A 386 5.70 -17.57 13.17
CA LYS A 386 6.10 -18.65 14.05
C LYS A 386 6.33 -19.93 13.27
N GLU A 387 7.46 -20.57 13.54
CA GLU A 387 7.70 -21.94 13.09
C GLU A 387 6.74 -22.91 13.81
N ILE A 388 6.15 -23.78 13.03
CA ILE A 388 5.20 -24.79 13.50
C ILE A 388 5.63 -26.12 12.90
N ASN A 389 5.93 -27.10 13.72
CA ASN A 389 6.18 -28.45 13.26
C ASN A 389 4.88 -29.09 12.75
N ALA A 390 4.45 -28.66 11.58
CA ALA A 390 3.32 -29.22 10.90
C ALA A 390 3.74 -30.54 10.26
N GLY A 391 3.20 -31.65 10.73
CA GLY A 391 3.28 -32.92 9.96
C GLY A 391 2.69 -32.69 8.56
N ILE A 392 2.88 -33.66 7.65
CA ILE A 392 2.39 -33.60 6.26
C ILE A 392 0.92 -33.16 6.23
N VAL A 393 0.71 -31.95 5.77
CA VAL A 393 -0.62 -31.34 5.66
C VAL A 393 -1.25 -31.79 4.35
N LYS A 394 -2.41 -32.39 4.45
CA LYS A 394 -3.24 -32.62 3.27
C LYS A 394 -3.77 -31.25 2.80
N ARG A 395 -3.36 -30.83 1.61
CA ARG A 395 -3.80 -29.57 0.99
C ARG A 395 -5.31 -29.63 0.81
N VAL A 396 -6.04 -28.85 1.59
CA VAL A 396 -7.47 -28.62 1.35
C VAL A 396 -7.54 -27.41 0.43
N ASN A 397 -7.90 -27.61 -0.82
CA ASN A 397 -8.20 -26.51 -1.72
C ASN A 397 -9.45 -25.81 -1.18
N PRO A 398 -9.38 -24.55 -0.73
CA PRO A 398 -10.58 -23.84 -0.33
C PRO A 398 -11.47 -23.69 -1.56
N LEU A 399 -12.71 -24.15 -1.45
CA LEU A 399 -13.71 -23.84 -2.45
C LEU A 399 -14.12 -22.38 -2.26
N TYR A 400 -13.84 -21.56 -3.25
CA TYR A 400 -14.37 -20.22 -3.31
C TYR A 400 -15.83 -20.29 -3.77
N ALA A 401 -16.74 -20.20 -2.83
CA ALA A 401 -18.16 -20.22 -3.11
C ALA A 401 -18.79 -18.92 -2.59
N GLY A 402 -19.14 -18.04 -3.48
CA GLY A 402 -19.93 -16.84 -3.19
C GLY A 402 -21.39 -17.15 -2.87
N ARG A 403 -21.65 -18.05 -1.92
CA ARG A 403 -23.03 -18.42 -1.55
C ARG A 403 -23.77 -17.35 -0.77
N LYS A 404 -23.04 -16.41 -0.15
CA LYS A 404 -23.59 -15.20 0.45
C LYS A 404 -22.97 -14.03 -0.25
N ASN A 405 -23.74 -13.36 -1.07
CA ASN A 405 -23.28 -12.28 -1.95
C ASN A 405 -22.91 -11.01 -1.19
N GLU A 406 -23.38 -10.86 0.04
CA GLU A 406 -23.34 -9.63 0.84
C GLU A 406 -21.96 -9.02 1.07
N ASN A 407 -20.88 -9.81 0.91
CA ASN A 407 -19.51 -9.33 1.05
C ASN A 407 -18.55 -9.85 -0.04
N SER A 408 -19.09 -10.37 -1.14
CA SER A 408 -18.27 -11.00 -2.19
C SER A 408 -17.99 -10.07 -3.36
N PHE A 409 -18.81 -9.05 -3.54
CA PHE A 409 -18.74 -8.12 -4.67
C PHE A 409 -18.67 -6.68 -4.20
N ALA A 410 -18.04 -5.85 -5.02
CA ALA A 410 -18.09 -4.40 -4.93
C ALA A 410 -18.49 -3.84 -6.30
N CYS A 411 -19.09 -2.66 -6.30
CA CYS A 411 -19.42 -1.98 -7.54
C CYS A 411 -18.16 -1.46 -8.22
N LEU A 412 -17.98 -1.76 -9.50
CA LEU A 412 -16.85 -1.32 -10.29
C LEU A 412 -17.07 0.11 -10.80
N LYS A 413 -17.19 1.04 -9.86
CA LYS A 413 -17.28 2.47 -10.19
C LYS A 413 -15.99 3.18 -9.81
N PRO A 414 -15.53 4.12 -10.65
CA PRO A 414 -14.34 4.92 -10.34
C PRO A 414 -14.41 5.64 -8.99
N GLU A 415 -15.61 6.04 -8.55
CA GLU A 415 -15.82 6.69 -7.25
C GLU A 415 -15.55 5.80 -6.04
N ASN A 416 -15.50 4.48 -6.19
CA ASN A 416 -15.11 3.57 -5.13
C ASN A 416 -13.60 3.51 -4.92
N ILE A 417 -12.82 4.04 -5.87
CA ILE A 417 -11.36 4.14 -5.75
C ILE A 417 -11.02 5.58 -5.38
N VAL A 418 -10.58 5.80 -4.15
CA VAL A 418 -10.23 7.11 -3.64
C VAL A 418 -8.75 7.36 -3.87
N SER A 419 -8.43 8.30 -4.76
CA SER A 419 -7.07 8.77 -5.05
C SER A 419 -6.09 7.68 -5.49
N GLY A 420 -6.60 6.59 -6.06
CA GLY A 420 -5.79 5.44 -6.49
C GLY A 420 -5.10 4.67 -5.35
N LEU A 421 -5.41 4.99 -4.09
CA LEU A 421 -4.79 4.38 -2.90
C LEU A 421 -5.78 3.59 -2.05
N PHE A 422 -7.01 4.08 -1.95
CA PHE A 422 -8.02 3.52 -1.04
C PHE A 422 -9.21 3.00 -1.81
N PHE A 423 -9.70 1.85 -1.37
CA PHE A 423 -10.93 1.25 -1.86
C PHE A 423 -12.04 1.44 -0.82
N ASN A 424 -13.14 2.05 -1.22
CA ASN A 424 -14.25 2.35 -0.33
C ASN A 424 -15.28 1.22 -0.33
N GLU A 425 -15.07 0.21 0.48
CA GLU A 425 -16.00 -0.92 0.63
C GLU A 425 -17.36 -0.51 1.22
N LYS A 426 -17.46 0.60 1.94
CA LYS A 426 -18.74 1.07 2.52
C LYS A 426 -19.70 1.63 1.47
N GLU A 427 -19.15 2.11 0.35
CA GLU A 427 -19.92 2.71 -0.75
C GLU A 427 -19.83 1.82 -1.99
N THR A 428 -19.93 0.51 -1.82
CA THR A 428 -19.81 -0.43 -2.93
C THR A 428 -20.91 -0.27 -3.97
N GLY A 429 -22.05 0.26 -3.58
CA GLY A 429 -23.20 0.41 -4.45
C GLY A 429 -23.78 -0.92 -4.97
N VAL A 430 -23.35 -2.04 -4.38
CA VAL A 430 -23.85 -3.37 -4.70
C VAL A 430 -25.18 -3.60 -3.98
N GLU A 431 -26.19 -3.92 -4.75
CA GLU A 431 -27.48 -4.31 -4.25
C GLU A 431 -27.65 -5.82 -4.35
N ILE A 432 -28.28 -6.44 -3.35
CA ILE A 432 -28.68 -7.83 -3.42
C ILE A 432 -30.13 -7.87 -3.82
N VAL A 433 -30.38 -8.27 -5.05
CA VAL A 433 -31.70 -8.29 -5.68
C VAL A 433 -32.20 -9.71 -5.79
N ASN A 434 -33.49 -9.88 -5.52
CA ASN A 434 -34.13 -11.18 -5.67
C ASN A 434 -34.42 -11.46 -7.15
N GLY A 435 -33.79 -12.49 -7.68
CA GLY A 435 -33.95 -12.97 -9.05
C GLY A 435 -34.93 -14.12 -9.17
N PRO A 436 -34.96 -14.82 -10.32
CA PRO A 436 -35.79 -15.99 -10.53
C PRO A 436 -35.64 -17.07 -9.46
N PHE A 437 -36.72 -17.75 -9.14
CA PHE A 437 -36.77 -18.85 -8.16
C PHE A 437 -36.36 -18.41 -6.72
N ASN A 438 -36.53 -17.11 -6.39
CA ASN A 438 -36.12 -16.52 -5.11
C ASN A 438 -34.63 -16.68 -4.81
N ILE A 439 -33.79 -16.71 -5.83
CA ILE A 439 -32.34 -16.75 -5.69
C ILE A 439 -31.82 -15.32 -5.78
N ASN A 440 -31.15 -14.86 -4.72
CA ASN A 440 -30.55 -13.54 -4.67
C ASN A 440 -29.28 -13.47 -5.52
N GLY A 441 -29.14 -12.35 -6.24
CA GLY A 441 -27.95 -12.02 -7.01
C GLY A 441 -27.40 -10.64 -6.69
N ALA A 442 -26.11 -10.46 -6.86
CA ALA A 442 -25.45 -9.16 -6.78
C ALA A 442 -25.73 -8.35 -8.04
N TYR A 443 -26.11 -7.08 -7.84
CA TYR A 443 -26.40 -6.11 -8.90
C TYR A 443 -25.61 -4.81 -8.67
N CYS A 444 -25.12 -4.24 -9.74
CA CYS A 444 -24.58 -2.88 -9.74
C CYS A 444 -24.66 -2.29 -11.16
N GLN A 445 -25.04 -1.04 -11.25
CA GLN A 445 -25.01 -0.33 -12.53
C GLN A 445 -23.55 -0.05 -12.93
N GLY A 446 -23.15 -0.53 -14.10
CA GLY A 446 -21.80 -0.30 -14.68
C GLY A 446 -20.81 -1.45 -14.51
N GLY A 447 -21.03 -2.38 -13.57
CA GLY A 447 -20.19 -3.55 -13.40
C GLY A 447 -19.94 -3.94 -11.94
N LEU A 448 -19.46 -5.16 -11.77
CA LEU A 448 -19.12 -5.74 -10.46
C LEU A 448 -17.65 -6.12 -10.42
N VAL A 449 -17.04 -6.06 -9.24
CA VAL A 449 -15.72 -6.60 -8.98
C VAL A 449 -15.74 -7.49 -7.75
N SER A 450 -14.98 -8.56 -7.76
CA SER A 450 -14.73 -9.36 -6.57
C SER A 450 -13.21 -9.55 -6.39
N TYR A 451 -12.71 -9.16 -5.22
CA TYR A 451 -11.31 -9.40 -4.81
C TYR A 451 -11.12 -10.77 -4.14
N LYS A 452 -12.20 -11.51 -3.95
CA LYS A 452 -12.17 -12.83 -3.30
C LYS A 452 -11.33 -13.86 -4.04
N ILE A 453 -11.22 -13.75 -5.36
CA ILE A 453 -10.35 -14.63 -6.16
C ILE A 453 -8.88 -14.51 -5.76
N GLY A 454 -8.44 -13.33 -5.34
CA GLY A 454 -7.08 -13.11 -4.83
C GLY A 454 -6.75 -13.93 -3.59
N GLU A 455 -7.76 -14.30 -2.79
CA GLU A 455 -7.57 -15.13 -1.59
C GLU A 455 -7.10 -16.55 -1.92
N ILE A 456 -7.43 -17.04 -3.12
CA ILE A 456 -7.12 -18.42 -3.58
C ILE A 456 -6.19 -18.43 -4.79
N SER A 457 -5.77 -17.28 -5.30
CA SER A 457 -5.01 -17.15 -6.55
C SER A 457 -3.75 -18.03 -6.58
N SER A 458 -3.07 -18.18 -5.43
CA SER A 458 -1.89 -19.05 -5.29
C SER A 458 -2.15 -20.54 -5.53
N LEU A 459 -3.41 -20.95 -5.54
CA LEU A 459 -3.84 -22.33 -5.77
C LEU A 459 -4.32 -22.55 -7.20
N LEU A 460 -4.53 -21.46 -7.97
CA LEU A 460 -5.10 -21.52 -9.32
C LEU A 460 -4.05 -21.91 -10.35
N THR A 461 -4.51 -22.65 -11.35
CA THR A 461 -3.74 -23.14 -12.50
C THR A 461 -4.50 -22.90 -13.80
N ALA A 462 -3.85 -23.08 -14.94
CA ALA A 462 -4.48 -22.95 -16.26
C ALA A 462 -5.71 -23.86 -16.47
N SER A 463 -5.79 -24.98 -15.75
CA SER A 463 -6.88 -25.96 -15.86
C SER A 463 -8.06 -25.68 -14.95
N ASP A 464 -7.94 -24.73 -14.02
CA ASP A 464 -9.05 -24.36 -13.17
C ASP A 464 -10.06 -23.49 -13.93
N MET A 465 -11.29 -23.49 -13.48
CA MET A 465 -12.43 -22.87 -14.17
C MET A 465 -13.07 -21.80 -13.29
N ILE A 466 -13.50 -20.71 -13.91
CA ILE A 466 -14.42 -19.76 -13.29
C ILE A 466 -15.83 -20.13 -13.68
N LYS A 467 -16.68 -20.29 -12.69
CA LYS A 467 -18.08 -20.62 -12.85
C LYS A 467 -18.96 -19.70 -12.03
N PHE A 468 -20.06 -19.22 -12.61
CA PHE A 468 -21.10 -18.48 -11.90
C PHE A 468 -22.44 -18.58 -12.63
N ASP A 469 -23.52 -18.20 -11.95
CA ASP A 469 -24.83 -18.06 -12.55
C ASP A 469 -25.12 -16.59 -12.80
N ILE A 470 -25.60 -16.29 -14.02
CA ILE A 470 -26.02 -14.96 -14.46
C ILE A 470 -27.50 -14.95 -14.83
N PHE A 471 -28.18 -13.88 -14.44
CA PHE A 471 -29.52 -13.58 -14.89
C PHE A 471 -29.55 -12.21 -15.59
N SER A 472 -30.12 -12.17 -16.78
CA SER A 472 -30.43 -10.95 -17.51
C SER A 472 -31.71 -11.14 -18.29
N GLU A 473 -32.64 -10.20 -18.19
CA GLU A 473 -33.92 -10.25 -18.93
C GLU A 473 -33.76 -9.97 -20.42
N LYS A 474 -32.71 -9.27 -20.80
CA LYS A 474 -32.37 -8.91 -22.17
C LYS A 474 -31.19 -9.70 -22.69
N TYR A 475 -31.06 -9.72 -24.03
CA TYR A 475 -29.80 -10.15 -24.64
C TYR A 475 -28.65 -9.28 -24.10
N ASN A 476 -27.55 -9.92 -23.72
CA ASN A 476 -26.49 -9.27 -23.00
C ASN A 476 -25.14 -9.77 -23.48
N ASP A 477 -24.31 -8.87 -24.03
CA ASP A 477 -22.90 -9.11 -24.27
C ASP A 477 -22.17 -8.82 -22.98
N PHE A 478 -21.52 -9.84 -22.47
CA PHE A 478 -20.96 -9.87 -21.13
C PHE A 478 -19.46 -10.12 -21.16
N THR A 479 -18.72 -9.32 -20.46
CA THR A 479 -17.28 -9.47 -20.33
C THR A 479 -16.92 -9.88 -18.91
N VAL A 480 -16.18 -10.96 -18.80
CA VAL A 480 -15.52 -11.36 -17.55
C VAL A 480 -14.04 -11.08 -17.68
N SER A 481 -13.47 -10.34 -16.74
CA SER A 481 -12.07 -9.98 -16.74
C SER A 481 -11.38 -10.45 -15.47
N LEU A 482 -10.15 -10.91 -15.60
CA LEU A 482 -9.22 -11.16 -14.49
C LEU A 482 -8.18 -10.06 -14.46
N LEU A 483 -8.05 -9.41 -13.32
CA LEU A 483 -6.98 -8.43 -13.09
C LEU A 483 -5.78 -9.13 -12.48
N VAL A 484 -4.62 -8.96 -13.12
CA VAL A 484 -3.36 -9.63 -12.77
C VAL A 484 -2.29 -8.59 -12.54
N ASP A 485 -1.56 -8.69 -11.43
CA ASP A 485 -0.44 -7.83 -11.11
C ASP A 485 0.85 -8.38 -11.75
N GLU A 486 1.23 -7.86 -12.91
CA GLU A 486 2.49 -8.16 -13.60
C GLU A 486 3.50 -7.01 -13.50
N GLY A 487 3.45 -6.21 -12.41
CA GLY A 487 4.19 -4.96 -12.25
C GLY A 487 3.35 -3.76 -12.67
N GLU A 488 2.41 -3.98 -13.58
CA GLU A 488 1.28 -3.12 -13.93
C GLU A 488 0.02 -3.96 -13.87
N ASN A 489 -1.11 -3.35 -13.55
CA ASN A 489 -2.40 -4.06 -13.55
C ASN A 489 -2.78 -4.40 -14.98
N LYS A 490 -2.73 -5.67 -15.33
CA LYS A 490 -3.17 -6.16 -16.63
C LYS A 490 -4.52 -6.84 -16.55
N GLU A 491 -5.29 -6.64 -17.60
CA GLU A 491 -6.60 -7.24 -17.76
C GLU A 491 -6.54 -8.38 -18.77
N TYR A 492 -7.06 -9.54 -18.37
CA TYR A 492 -7.25 -10.72 -19.20
C TYR A 492 -8.73 -11.03 -19.23
N LYS A 493 -9.33 -11.18 -20.41
CA LYS A 493 -10.79 -11.22 -20.55
C LYS A 493 -11.30 -12.34 -21.44
N VAL A 494 -12.54 -12.71 -21.16
CA VAL A 494 -13.42 -13.54 -21.99
C VAL A 494 -14.72 -12.77 -22.21
N CYS A 495 -15.21 -12.79 -23.44
CA CYS A 495 -16.50 -12.19 -23.79
C CYS A 495 -17.47 -13.31 -24.16
N GLU A 496 -18.66 -13.29 -23.59
CA GLU A 496 -19.72 -14.23 -23.88
C GLU A 496 -21.06 -13.50 -24.04
N SER A 497 -21.96 -14.06 -24.86
CA SER A 497 -23.26 -13.47 -25.09
C SER A 497 -24.34 -14.34 -24.47
N PHE A 498 -25.14 -13.74 -23.60
CA PHE A 498 -26.29 -14.40 -22.97
C PHE A 498 -27.59 -13.99 -23.64
N LYS A 499 -28.42 -14.97 -23.90
CA LYS A 499 -29.80 -14.69 -24.40
C LYS A 499 -30.63 -14.16 -23.24
N GLY A 500 -31.41 -13.11 -23.49
CA GLY A 500 -32.41 -12.67 -22.53
C GLY A 500 -33.38 -13.80 -22.20
N ALA A 501 -33.51 -14.13 -20.92
CA ALA A 501 -34.34 -15.22 -20.43
C ALA A 501 -34.83 -14.93 -19.01
N LYS A 502 -35.95 -15.55 -18.64
CA LYS A 502 -36.47 -15.47 -17.25
C LYS A 502 -35.93 -16.57 -16.35
N ILE A 503 -34.72 -17.03 -16.63
CA ILE A 503 -34.03 -18.07 -15.90
C ILE A 503 -32.55 -17.71 -15.71
N TRP A 504 -31.92 -18.27 -14.70
CA TRP A 504 -30.49 -18.21 -14.53
C TRP A 504 -29.78 -18.99 -15.65
N GLN A 505 -28.71 -18.43 -16.17
CA GLN A 505 -27.83 -19.05 -17.17
C GLN A 505 -26.45 -19.26 -16.51
N ASN A 506 -25.71 -20.24 -17.01
CA ASN A 506 -24.43 -20.58 -16.41
C ASN A 506 -23.28 -20.11 -17.28
N PHE A 507 -22.29 -19.45 -16.66
CA PHE A 507 -20.99 -19.20 -17.23
C PHE A 507 -20.00 -20.23 -16.68
N CYS A 508 -19.12 -20.75 -17.53
CA CYS A 508 -18.11 -21.71 -17.12
C CYS A 508 -16.95 -21.71 -18.12
N GLU A 509 -15.81 -21.08 -17.74
CA GLU A 509 -14.66 -20.99 -18.62
C GLU A 509 -13.36 -21.31 -17.89
N ASN A 510 -12.42 -21.96 -18.60
CA ASN A 510 -11.08 -22.24 -18.08
C ASN A 510 -10.29 -20.95 -17.95
N LEU A 511 -9.42 -20.87 -16.94
CA LEU A 511 -8.52 -19.74 -16.77
C LEU A 511 -7.57 -19.57 -17.94
N SER A 512 -7.25 -20.63 -18.68
CA SER A 512 -6.45 -20.58 -19.92
C SER A 512 -7.10 -19.82 -21.07
N GLU A 513 -8.41 -19.64 -21.05
CA GLU A 513 -9.17 -18.94 -22.11
C GLU A 513 -9.15 -17.42 -21.93
N PHE A 514 -8.80 -16.94 -20.74
CA PHE A 514 -8.65 -15.52 -20.50
C PHE A 514 -7.39 -14.97 -21.21
N LYS A 515 -7.57 -13.98 -22.07
CA LYS A 515 -6.51 -13.40 -22.89
C LYS A 515 -6.41 -11.89 -22.68
N ASP A 516 -5.19 -11.37 -22.79
CA ASP A 516 -4.96 -9.94 -22.88
C ASP A 516 -5.35 -9.41 -24.29
N GLU A 517 -5.27 -8.11 -24.49
CA GLU A 517 -5.60 -7.45 -25.77
C GLU A 517 -4.73 -7.94 -26.94
N THR A 518 -3.57 -8.56 -26.64
CA THR A 518 -2.65 -9.13 -27.64
C THR A 518 -2.88 -10.63 -27.88
N GLY A 519 -3.87 -11.25 -27.20
CA GLY A 519 -4.22 -12.66 -27.30
C GLY A 519 -3.34 -13.59 -26.46
N ARG A 520 -2.56 -13.08 -25.50
CA ARG A 520 -1.70 -13.87 -24.63
C ARG A 520 -2.45 -14.31 -23.38
N SER A 521 -2.17 -15.53 -22.93
CA SER A 521 -2.68 -16.06 -21.67
C SER A 521 -1.91 -15.51 -20.45
N ILE A 522 -2.54 -15.63 -19.28
CA ILE A 522 -1.92 -15.34 -17.98
C ILE A 522 -0.69 -16.23 -17.80
N LYS A 523 0.42 -15.65 -17.41
CA LYS A 523 1.68 -16.38 -17.16
C LYS A 523 1.75 -16.96 -15.76
N ASP A 524 1.26 -16.20 -14.79
CA ASP A 524 1.32 -16.54 -13.37
C ASP A 524 -0.05 -16.29 -12.73
N TYR A 525 -0.80 -17.36 -12.54
CA TYR A 525 -2.16 -17.32 -11.97
C TYR A 525 -2.16 -16.89 -10.50
N SER A 526 -1.04 -17.06 -9.78
CA SER A 526 -0.93 -16.63 -8.39
C SER A 526 -1.01 -15.11 -8.21
N LYS A 527 -0.85 -14.36 -9.30
CA LYS A 527 -0.93 -12.89 -9.34
C LYS A 527 -2.32 -12.34 -9.66
N ILE A 528 -3.31 -13.20 -9.84
CA ILE A 528 -4.70 -12.77 -10.01
C ILE A 528 -5.18 -12.17 -8.68
N PHE A 529 -5.65 -10.93 -8.70
CA PHE A 529 -6.14 -10.26 -7.49
C PHE A 529 -7.61 -9.87 -7.53
N ALA A 530 -8.23 -9.79 -8.72
CA ALA A 530 -9.62 -9.47 -8.86
C ALA A 530 -10.26 -10.14 -10.08
N ILE A 531 -11.56 -10.36 -10.01
CA ILE A 531 -12.42 -10.71 -11.13
C ILE A 531 -13.48 -9.62 -11.32
N CYS A 532 -13.63 -9.16 -12.53
CA CYS A 532 -14.54 -8.09 -12.90
C CYS A 532 -15.61 -8.59 -13.90
N PHE A 533 -16.77 -8.00 -13.82
CA PHE A 533 -17.93 -8.33 -14.65
C PHE A 533 -18.48 -7.06 -15.26
N TYR A 534 -18.59 -7.02 -16.57
CA TYR A 534 -19.05 -5.84 -17.31
C TYR A 534 -20.18 -6.19 -18.27
N SER A 535 -21.15 -5.31 -18.37
CA SER A 535 -22.19 -5.34 -19.37
C SER A 535 -22.83 -3.97 -19.54
N GLU A 536 -23.37 -3.71 -20.73
CA GLU A 536 -24.21 -2.53 -21.00
C GLU A 536 -25.64 -2.71 -20.49
N GLU A 537 -26.07 -3.97 -20.31
CA GLU A 537 -27.43 -4.31 -19.85
C GLU A 537 -27.38 -4.73 -18.36
N GLU A 538 -28.54 -4.65 -17.73
CA GLU A 538 -28.72 -5.07 -16.34
C GLU A 538 -28.53 -6.58 -16.19
N PHE A 539 -27.84 -6.98 -15.13
CA PHE A 539 -27.60 -8.38 -14.80
C PHE A 539 -27.53 -8.61 -13.29
N LEU A 540 -27.76 -9.86 -12.90
CA LEU A 540 -27.51 -10.36 -11.56
C LEU A 540 -26.48 -11.49 -11.62
N ILE A 541 -25.57 -11.55 -10.67
CA ILE A 541 -24.60 -12.64 -10.52
C ILE A 541 -24.79 -13.33 -9.18
N THR A 542 -24.70 -14.65 -9.19
CA THR A 542 -24.68 -15.49 -7.99
C THR A 542 -23.78 -16.72 -8.19
N ASN A 543 -23.51 -17.46 -7.12
CA ASN A 543 -22.75 -18.71 -7.13
C ASN A 543 -21.38 -18.63 -7.83
N LEU A 544 -20.62 -17.55 -7.60
CA LEU A 544 -19.27 -17.42 -8.13
C LEU A 544 -18.34 -18.46 -7.49
N LEU A 545 -17.77 -19.29 -8.33
CA LEU A 545 -16.86 -20.39 -7.94
C LEU A 545 -15.59 -20.34 -8.77
N ALA A 546 -14.45 -20.68 -8.16
CA ALA A 546 -13.25 -21.13 -8.85
C ALA A 546 -13.02 -22.61 -8.51
N ILE A 547 -12.97 -23.47 -9.50
CA ILE A 547 -13.00 -24.92 -9.36
C ILE A 547 -11.77 -25.54 -9.99
#